data_31337e19bcbd359d62e5b2449e2484ff
#
_entry.id   31337e19bcbd359d62e5b2449e2484ff
#
_cell.length_a   1.000
_cell.length_b   1.000
_cell.length_c   1.000
_cell.angle_alpha   90.00
_cell.angle_beta   90.00
_cell.angle_gamma   90.00
#
_symmetry.space_group_name_H-M   'P 1'
#
loop_
_entity.id
_entity.type
_entity.pdbx_description
1 polymer ?
#
loop_
_entity_poly.entity_id
_entity_poly.type
_entity_poly.pdbx_seq_one_letter_code
_entity_poly.pdbx_strand_id
1 'polypeptide(L)'
;MAVTLTLTTLCAFAQKSVKLDSLQESEIDKFKYESLILPSALLSYGIIGLESHKLQQFNISTREEVKEHIDTKLTIDNFSQYAPFLTVYGLNAAGIRGKNNLKNRTIILAGAYLTMGLTVNILKNTTRVLRPDGSSTNSFPSGHTATAFMGAEFLYQEYKDISVWYGISGYLVAAGTGLFRVYNNRHWLTDIAAGAGIGILSTKIAYWTYPMINKRKTKSKRYDSAFVMPYYGNQEIGIRSAMVF
;
A
#
# COMPACT_ATOMS: atom_id res chain seq x y z
N MET A 1 53.59 31.60 22.68
CA MET A 1 53.35 30.97 21.36
C MET A 1 52.67 29.58 21.46
N ALA A 2 51.60 29.44 22.21
CA ALA A 2 50.94 28.15 22.43
C ALA A 2 49.39 28.19 22.36
N VAL A 3 48.79 29.25 21.87
CA VAL A 3 47.31 29.43 21.87
C VAL A 3 46.73 29.35 20.44
N THR A 4 47.55 29.34 19.39
CA THR A 4 47.09 29.36 18.00
C THR A 4 46.91 27.98 17.35
N LEU A 5 47.31 26.88 18.03
CA LEU A 5 47.26 25.52 17.44
C LEU A 5 46.02 24.72 17.80
N THR A 6 45.18 25.17 18.73
CA THR A 6 43.98 24.42 19.18
C THR A 6 42.71 24.79 18.44
N LEU A 7 42.70 25.91 17.68
CA LEU A 7 41.49 26.35 16.94
C LEU A 7 41.33 25.69 15.53
N THR A 8 42.43 25.16 14.97
CA THR A 8 42.38 24.55 13.63
C THR A 8 41.88 23.12 13.62
N THR A 9 41.95 22.43 14.76
CA THR A 9 41.49 21.03 14.85
C THR A 9 39.98 20.90 15.08
N LEU A 10 39.31 21.93 15.60
CA LEU A 10 37.84 21.90 15.76
C LEU A 10 37.06 22.15 14.46
N CYS A 11 37.64 22.87 13.49
CA CYS A 11 37.00 23.09 12.20
C CYS A 11 37.03 21.85 11.27
N ALA A 12 37.99 20.94 11.46
CA ALA A 12 38.10 19.74 10.62
C ALA A 12 37.07 18.65 10.95
N PHE A 13 36.56 18.61 12.19
CA PHE A 13 35.52 17.67 12.60
C PHE A 13 34.11 18.08 12.18
N ALA A 14 33.84 19.36 11.99
CA ALA A 14 32.52 19.86 11.55
C ALA A 14 32.27 19.61 10.06
N GLN A 15 33.29 19.46 9.23
CA GLN A 15 33.11 19.24 7.78
C GLN A 15 32.87 17.77 7.37
N LYS A 16 33.12 16.82 8.28
CA LYS A 16 32.93 15.38 7.95
C LYS A 16 31.52 14.85 8.20
N SER A 17 30.70 15.58 8.95
CA SER A 17 29.32 15.17 9.25
C SER A 17 28.27 15.64 8.21
N VAL A 18 28.59 16.65 7.40
CA VAL A 18 27.65 17.22 6.43
C VAL A 18 27.57 16.45 5.12
N LYS A 19 28.53 15.56 4.84
CA LYS A 19 28.60 14.83 3.55
C LYS A 19 27.92 13.45 3.58
N LEU A 20 27.42 12.98 4.72
CA LEU A 20 26.77 11.68 4.85
C LEU A 20 25.25 11.71 4.66
N ASP A 21 24.61 12.87 4.80
CA ASP A 21 23.16 13.02 4.63
C ASP A 21 22.70 13.28 3.19
N SER A 22 23.64 13.56 2.28
CA SER A 22 23.30 13.84 0.86
C SER A 22 23.25 12.58 -0.03
N LEU A 23 23.55 11.38 0.51
CA LEU A 23 23.55 10.14 -0.26
C LEU A 23 22.36 9.22 0.06
N GLN A 24 21.49 9.63 0.96
CA GLN A 24 20.18 8.99 1.13
C GLN A 24 19.10 9.76 0.38
N GLU A 25 19.41 10.14 -0.86
CA GLU A 25 18.37 10.38 -1.84
C GLU A 25 17.71 9.04 -2.08
N SER A 26 16.64 8.79 -1.30
CA SER A 26 15.81 7.60 -1.41
C SER A 26 15.55 7.38 -2.90
N GLU A 27 15.99 6.25 -3.45
CA GLU A 27 15.45 5.78 -4.72
C GLU A 27 13.94 5.77 -4.56
N ILE A 28 13.30 6.81 -5.10
CA ILE A 28 11.86 6.79 -5.29
C ILE A 28 11.68 5.57 -6.15
N ASP A 29 10.97 4.55 -5.63
CA ASP A 29 10.63 3.37 -6.40
C ASP A 29 10.10 3.87 -7.75
N LYS A 30 10.96 3.78 -8.78
CA LYS A 30 10.60 4.27 -10.10
C LYS A 30 9.39 3.48 -10.52
N PHE A 31 8.34 4.18 -10.86
CA PHE A 31 7.12 3.59 -11.37
C PHE A 31 7.46 2.60 -12.48
N LYS A 32 7.23 1.32 -12.25
CA LYS A 32 7.45 0.26 -13.26
C LYS A 32 6.11 -0.07 -13.89
N TYR A 33 5.94 0.34 -15.15
CA TYR A 33 4.70 0.08 -15.89
C TYR A 33 4.36 -1.42 -15.98
N GLU A 34 5.38 -2.28 -16.02
CA GLU A 34 5.21 -3.73 -16.06
C GLU A 34 4.42 -4.25 -14.85
N SER A 35 4.54 -3.58 -13.71
CA SER A 35 3.83 -3.97 -12.50
C SER A 35 2.31 -3.75 -12.57
N LEU A 36 1.83 -3.00 -13.57
CA LEU A 36 0.40 -2.78 -13.83
C LEU A 36 -0.23 -3.85 -14.73
N ILE A 37 0.56 -4.61 -15.49
CA ILE A 37 0.04 -5.55 -16.47
C ILE A 37 -0.91 -6.55 -15.82
N LEU A 38 -0.45 -7.24 -14.77
CA LEU A 38 -1.24 -8.27 -14.10
C LEU A 38 -2.55 -7.73 -13.49
N PRO A 39 -2.53 -6.67 -12.64
CA PRO A 39 -3.77 -6.18 -12.05
C PRO A 39 -4.73 -5.57 -13.08
N SER A 40 -4.21 -4.94 -14.16
CA SER A 40 -5.03 -4.43 -15.24
C SER A 40 -5.67 -5.56 -16.05
N ALA A 41 -4.94 -6.64 -16.32
CA ALA A 41 -5.47 -7.82 -16.99
C ALA A 41 -6.60 -8.48 -16.18
N LEU A 42 -6.40 -8.63 -14.86
CA LEU A 42 -7.42 -9.16 -13.95
C LEU A 42 -8.68 -8.29 -13.93
N LEU A 43 -8.50 -6.98 -13.84
CA LEU A 43 -9.63 -6.04 -13.87
C LEU A 43 -10.36 -6.08 -15.21
N SER A 44 -9.61 -6.08 -16.34
CA SER A 44 -10.18 -6.17 -17.68
C SER A 44 -10.96 -7.46 -17.89
N TYR A 45 -10.42 -8.61 -17.43
CA TYR A 45 -11.13 -9.89 -17.47
C TYR A 45 -12.47 -9.82 -16.73
N GLY A 46 -12.46 -9.22 -15.53
CA GLY A 46 -13.69 -9.04 -14.76
C GLY A 46 -14.72 -8.15 -15.46
N ILE A 47 -14.28 -7.02 -16.02
CA ILE A 47 -15.16 -6.08 -16.74
C ILE A 47 -15.74 -6.70 -18.01
N ILE A 48 -14.90 -7.37 -18.82
CA ILE A 48 -15.34 -8.08 -20.02
C ILE A 48 -16.37 -9.17 -19.66
N GLY A 49 -16.20 -9.80 -18.50
CA GLY A 49 -17.12 -10.83 -18.01
C GLY A 49 -18.54 -10.32 -17.69
N LEU A 50 -18.75 -9.01 -17.56
CA LEU A 50 -20.09 -8.46 -17.35
C LEU A 50 -21.01 -8.62 -18.58
N GLU A 51 -20.45 -8.57 -19.78
CA GLU A 51 -21.21 -8.61 -21.03
C GLU A 51 -20.92 -9.84 -21.90
N SER A 52 -19.78 -10.52 -21.67
CA SER A 52 -19.37 -11.67 -22.48
C SER A 52 -20.18 -12.91 -22.16
N HIS A 53 -21.05 -13.37 -23.07
CA HIS A 53 -21.83 -14.60 -22.93
C HIS A 53 -20.94 -15.83 -22.63
N LYS A 54 -19.75 -15.93 -23.24
CA LYS A 54 -18.83 -17.04 -22.99
C LYS A 54 -18.32 -17.06 -21.56
N LEU A 55 -17.95 -15.89 -21.01
CA LEU A 55 -17.47 -15.78 -19.63
C LEU A 55 -18.61 -15.97 -18.63
N GLN A 56 -19.82 -15.51 -18.96
CA GLN A 56 -21.00 -15.76 -18.12
C GLN A 56 -21.34 -17.25 -18.08
N GLN A 57 -21.29 -17.96 -19.20
CA GLN A 57 -21.47 -19.42 -19.23
C GLN A 57 -20.38 -20.12 -18.42
N PHE A 58 -19.12 -19.70 -18.54
CA PHE A 58 -18.03 -20.24 -17.74
C PHE A 58 -18.24 -20.02 -16.24
N ASN A 59 -18.72 -18.83 -15.83
CA ASN A 59 -19.11 -18.57 -14.45
C ASN A 59 -20.20 -19.51 -13.97
N ILE A 60 -21.23 -19.77 -14.80
CA ILE A 60 -22.36 -20.66 -14.47
C ILE A 60 -21.86 -22.11 -14.33
N SER A 61 -21.10 -22.61 -15.29
CA SER A 61 -20.55 -23.98 -15.23
C SER A 61 -19.67 -24.18 -14.00
N THR A 62 -18.78 -23.22 -13.69
CA THR A 62 -17.95 -23.26 -12.48
C THR A 62 -18.80 -23.30 -11.21
N ARG A 63 -19.88 -22.51 -11.17
CA ARG A 63 -20.82 -22.51 -10.04
C ARG A 63 -21.53 -23.84 -9.88
N GLU A 64 -22.00 -24.44 -10.96
CA GLU A 64 -22.71 -25.71 -10.93
C GLU A 64 -21.80 -26.82 -10.42
N GLU A 65 -20.59 -26.95 -10.95
CA GLU A 65 -19.59 -27.92 -10.49
C GLU A 65 -19.25 -27.77 -9.02
N VAL A 66 -19.06 -26.53 -8.56
CA VAL A 66 -18.82 -26.24 -7.15
C VAL A 66 -20.00 -26.67 -6.28
N LYS A 67 -21.25 -26.46 -6.72
CA LYS A 67 -22.44 -26.83 -5.95
C LYS A 67 -22.66 -28.34 -5.82
N GLU A 68 -22.29 -29.13 -6.81
CA GLU A 68 -22.44 -30.58 -6.77
C GLU A 68 -21.60 -31.23 -5.67
N HIS A 69 -20.50 -30.56 -5.24
CA HIS A 69 -19.54 -31.12 -4.31
C HIS A 69 -19.57 -30.50 -2.90
N ILE A 70 -20.50 -29.56 -2.63
CA ILE A 70 -20.41 -28.74 -1.44
C ILE A 70 -21.77 -28.55 -0.75
N ASP A 71 -21.92 -29.18 0.43
CA ASP A 71 -23.12 -29.10 1.25
C ASP A 71 -23.05 -28.04 2.37
N THR A 72 -21.85 -27.57 2.73
CA THR A 72 -21.65 -26.68 3.89
C THR A 72 -20.96 -25.39 3.54
N LYS A 73 -21.47 -24.25 4.06
CA LYS A 73 -20.83 -22.94 3.92
C LYS A 73 -19.71 -22.79 4.95
N LEU A 74 -18.53 -22.34 4.49
CA LEU A 74 -17.39 -22.04 5.34
C LEU A 74 -17.19 -20.53 5.41
N THR A 75 -17.21 -19.95 6.60
CA THR A 75 -17.10 -18.49 6.80
C THR A 75 -15.66 -18.00 7.01
N ILE A 76 -14.67 -18.83 6.71
CA ILE A 76 -13.24 -18.51 6.88
C ILE A 76 -12.81 -17.28 6.06
N ASP A 77 -13.45 -17.05 4.94
CA ASP A 77 -13.23 -15.89 4.06
C ASP A 77 -13.54 -14.54 4.71
N ASN A 78 -14.41 -14.51 5.71
CA ASN A 78 -14.69 -13.30 6.49
C ASN A 78 -13.48 -12.84 7.32
N PHE A 79 -12.62 -13.76 7.73
CA PHE A 79 -11.42 -13.48 8.52
C PHE A 79 -10.16 -13.47 7.67
N SER A 80 -10.01 -14.43 6.74
CA SER A 80 -8.80 -14.57 5.92
C SER A 80 -8.52 -13.37 5.04
N GLN A 81 -9.56 -12.59 4.67
CA GLN A 81 -9.38 -11.35 3.90
C GLN A 81 -8.47 -10.32 4.59
N TYR A 82 -8.39 -10.35 5.91
CA TYR A 82 -7.57 -9.42 6.70
C TYR A 82 -6.17 -9.97 7.02
N ALA A 83 -5.99 -11.29 6.91
CA ALA A 83 -4.75 -11.96 7.31
C ALA A 83 -3.49 -11.39 6.64
N PRO A 84 -3.44 -11.11 5.32
CA PRO A 84 -2.20 -10.64 4.71
C PRO A 84 -1.73 -9.28 5.26
N PHE A 85 -2.60 -8.28 5.43
CA PHE A 85 -2.14 -6.99 5.96
C PHE A 85 -1.90 -7.06 7.48
N LEU A 86 -2.64 -7.86 8.24
CA LEU A 86 -2.36 -8.07 9.67
C LEU A 86 -1.01 -8.74 9.88
N THR A 87 -0.59 -9.65 8.98
CA THR A 87 0.74 -10.25 8.99
C THR A 87 1.85 -9.21 8.96
N VAL A 88 1.69 -8.10 8.22
CA VAL A 88 2.67 -7.00 8.19
C VAL A 88 2.91 -6.44 9.59
N TYR A 89 1.85 -6.20 10.35
CA TYR A 89 1.96 -5.68 11.71
C TYR A 89 2.49 -6.74 12.68
N GLY A 90 2.06 -7.99 12.53
CA GLY A 90 2.55 -9.12 13.33
C GLY A 90 4.05 -9.37 13.16
N LEU A 91 4.55 -9.37 11.93
CA LEU A 91 5.98 -9.52 11.64
C LEU A 91 6.81 -8.39 12.25
N ASN A 92 6.30 -7.15 12.17
CA ASN A 92 6.97 -6.01 12.82
C ASN A 92 6.97 -6.10 14.34
N ALA A 93 5.90 -6.56 14.96
CA ALA A 93 5.84 -6.80 16.41
C ALA A 93 6.81 -7.91 16.82
N ALA A 94 7.01 -8.90 15.96
CA ALA A 94 8.00 -9.97 16.13
C ALA A 94 9.47 -9.53 15.85
N GLY A 95 9.71 -8.23 15.54
CA GLY A 95 11.05 -7.69 15.31
C GLY A 95 11.51 -7.74 13.84
N ILE A 96 10.76 -8.33 12.93
CA ILE A 96 11.06 -8.37 11.49
C ILE A 96 10.55 -7.06 10.87
N ARG A 97 11.46 -6.09 10.69
CA ARG A 97 11.10 -4.75 10.22
C ARG A 97 10.84 -4.73 8.73
N GLY A 98 9.66 -4.26 8.30
CA GLY A 98 9.35 -3.98 6.90
C GLY A 98 10.00 -2.69 6.39
N LYS A 99 9.76 -2.37 5.12
CA LYS A 99 10.30 -1.20 4.40
C LYS A 99 9.98 0.14 5.09
N ASN A 100 8.75 0.29 5.58
CA ASN A 100 8.27 1.53 6.18
C ASN A 100 8.14 1.44 7.70
N ASN A 101 8.32 2.56 8.40
CA ASN A 101 8.01 2.66 9.82
C ASN A 101 6.48 2.57 10.07
N LEU A 102 6.07 2.34 11.32
CA LEU A 102 4.67 2.12 11.68
C LEU A 102 3.73 3.22 11.17
N LYS A 103 4.12 4.50 11.33
CA LYS A 103 3.32 5.64 10.88
C LYS A 103 3.13 5.66 9.38
N ASN A 104 4.21 5.50 8.62
CA ASN A 104 4.18 5.59 7.17
C ASN A 104 3.38 4.44 6.55
N ARG A 105 3.62 3.19 7.01
CA ARG A 105 2.88 2.03 6.53
C ARG A 105 1.39 2.10 6.82
N THR A 106 1.01 2.63 8.00
CA THR A 106 -0.41 2.80 8.36
C THR A 106 -1.10 3.84 7.47
N ILE A 107 -0.41 4.94 7.13
CA ILE A 107 -0.93 5.95 6.19
C ILE A 107 -1.09 5.34 4.78
N ILE A 108 -0.10 4.57 4.32
CA ILE A 108 -0.15 3.89 3.02
C ILE A 108 -1.31 2.89 2.99
N LEU A 109 -1.45 2.05 4.02
CA LEU A 109 -2.55 1.09 4.12
C LEU A 109 -3.92 1.79 4.14
N ALA A 110 -4.06 2.86 4.90
CA ALA A 110 -5.30 3.65 4.96
C ALA A 110 -5.64 4.24 3.58
N GLY A 111 -4.65 4.76 2.85
CA GLY A 111 -4.81 5.26 1.48
C GLY A 111 -5.22 4.16 0.50
N ALA A 112 -4.58 2.99 0.58
CA ALA A 112 -4.95 1.82 -0.22
C ALA A 112 -6.38 1.36 0.06
N TYR A 113 -6.74 1.25 1.35
CA TYR A 113 -8.07 0.82 1.78
C TYR A 113 -9.17 1.80 1.33
N LEU A 114 -8.91 3.10 1.45
CA LEU A 114 -9.85 4.15 1.00
C LEU A 114 -10.05 4.08 -0.53
N THR A 115 -8.97 4.02 -1.29
CA THR A 115 -9.04 3.94 -2.77
C THR A 115 -9.78 2.67 -3.21
N MET A 116 -9.43 1.52 -2.64
CA MET A 116 -10.08 0.23 -2.91
C MET A 116 -11.57 0.29 -2.54
N GLY A 117 -11.89 0.75 -1.33
CA GLY A 117 -13.26 0.81 -0.82
C GLY A 117 -14.16 1.73 -1.66
N LEU A 118 -13.68 2.91 -2.04
CA LEU A 118 -14.39 3.83 -2.93
C LEU A 118 -14.66 3.17 -4.29
N THR A 119 -13.63 2.59 -4.92
CA THR A 119 -13.75 1.95 -6.24
C THR A 119 -14.74 0.78 -6.21
N VAL A 120 -14.63 -0.11 -5.22
CA VAL A 120 -15.54 -1.26 -5.05
C VAL A 120 -16.98 -0.80 -4.86
N ASN A 121 -17.22 0.20 -3.98
CA ASN A 121 -18.58 0.68 -3.72
C ASN A 121 -19.20 1.38 -4.94
N ILE A 122 -18.44 2.20 -5.65
CA ILE A 122 -18.89 2.84 -6.88
C ILE A 122 -19.32 1.76 -7.90
N LEU A 123 -18.47 0.77 -8.15
CA LEU A 123 -18.76 -0.30 -9.12
C LEU A 123 -19.96 -1.15 -8.70
N LYS A 124 -20.11 -1.49 -7.41
CA LYS A 124 -21.28 -2.22 -6.92
C LYS A 124 -22.59 -1.50 -7.18
N ASN A 125 -22.59 -0.19 -6.94
CA ASN A 125 -23.80 0.63 -7.11
C ASN A 125 -24.15 0.90 -8.57
N THR A 126 -23.16 0.92 -9.46
CA THR A 126 -23.35 1.17 -10.89
C THR A 126 -23.71 -0.11 -11.67
N THR A 127 -23.01 -1.23 -11.40
CA THR A 127 -23.18 -2.47 -12.18
C THR A 127 -24.39 -3.30 -11.76
N ARG A 128 -24.73 -3.29 -10.46
CA ARG A 128 -25.88 -4.01 -9.87
C ARG A 128 -25.98 -5.49 -10.28
N VAL A 129 -24.86 -6.18 -10.36
CA VAL A 129 -24.79 -7.60 -10.75
C VAL A 129 -25.39 -8.48 -9.66
N LEU A 130 -26.31 -9.37 -10.05
CA LEU A 130 -26.94 -10.34 -9.14
C LEU A 130 -25.90 -11.38 -8.68
N ARG A 131 -25.91 -11.69 -7.39
CA ARG A 131 -25.07 -12.76 -6.84
C ARG A 131 -25.48 -14.14 -7.33
N PRO A 132 -24.54 -15.11 -7.39
CA PRO A 132 -24.88 -16.49 -7.77
C PRO A 132 -25.96 -17.11 -6.89
N ASP A 133 -26.03 -16.77 -5.59
CA ASP A 133 -27.05 -17.26 -4.65
C ASP A 133 -28.38 -16.49 -4.72
N GLY A 134 -28.49 -15.48 -5.56
CA GLY A 134 -29.70 -14.64 -5.70
C GLY A 134 -29.96 -13.68 -4.54
N SER A 135 -29.07 -13.60 -3.52
CA SER A 135 -29.33 -12.88 -2.28
C SER A 135 -29.33 -11.36 -2.42
N SER A 136 -28.62 -10.81 -3.39
CA SER A 136 -28.52 -9.36 -3.62
C SER A 136 -27.89 -9.00 -4.96
N THR A 137 -28.04 -7.73 -5.38
CA THR A 137 -27.53 -7.20 -6.66
C THR A 137 -26.19 -6.47 -6.51
N ASN A 138 -25.34 -6.85 -5.56
CA ASN A 138 -24.05 -6.22 -5.29
C ASN A 138 -22.87 -7.19 -5.45
N SER A 139 -22.94 -8.10 -6.44
CA SER A 139 -21.92 -9.10 -6.67
C SER A 139 -20.60 -8.47 -7.15
N PHE A 140 -20.63 -7.69 -8.20
CA PHE A 140 -19.43 -7.16 -8.86
C PHE A 140 -18.99 -5.81 -8.29
N PRO A 141 -17.69 -5.63 -8.02
CA PRO A 141 -16.65 -6.64 -7.83
C PRO A 141 -16.66 -7.24 -6.41
N SER A 142 -15.89 -8.32 -6.18
CA SER A 142 -15.78 -8.94 -4.85
C SER A 142 -14.99 -8.09 -3.86
N GLY A 143 -15.65 -7.58 -2.82
CA GLY A 143 -15.00 -6.76 -1.79
C GLY A 143 -14.04 -7.55 -0.90
N HIS A 144 -14.38 -8.80 -0.51
CA HIS A 144 -13.48 -9.65 0.29
C HIS A 144 -12.20 -9.97 -0.47
N THR A 145 -12.32 -10.30 -1.76
CA THR A 145 -11.15 -10.54 -2.61
C THR A 145 -10.31 -9.27 -2.78
N ALA A 146 -10.95 -8.11 -2.99
CA ALA A 146 -10.24 -6.83 -3.09
C ALA A 146 -9.45 -6.52 -1.81
N THR A 147 -10.03 -6.74 -0.63
CA THR A 147 -9.37 -6.54 0.66
C THR A 147 -8.18 -7.50 0.83
N ALA A 148 -8.37 -8.78 0.50
CA ALA A 148 -7.32 -9.78 0.61
C ALA A 148 -6.12 -9.48 -0.31
N PHE A 149 -6.37 -9.16 -1.59
CA PHE A 149 -5.32 -8.84 -2.56
C PHE A 149 -4.66 -7.49 -2.30
N MET A 150 -5.40 -6.49 -1.77
CA MET A 150 -4.82 -5.26 -1.25
C MET A 150 -3.81 -5.55 -0.13
N GLY A 151 -4.19 -6.39 0.82
CA GLY A 151 -3.32 -6.81 1.91
C GLY A 151 -2.12 -7.64 1.45
N ALA A 152 -2.29 -8.51 0.46
CA ALA A 152 -1.22 -9.32 -0.12
C ALA A 152 -0.17 -8.46 -0.83
N GLU A 153 -0.61 -7.50 -1.65
CA GLU A 153 0.28 -6.54 -2.28
C GLU A 153 0.99 -5.66 -1.25
N PHE A 154 0.29 -5.26 -0.17
CA PHE A 154 0.89 -4.51 0.93
C PHE A 154 1.97 -5.32 1.65
N LEU A 155 1.73 -6.60 1.94
CA LEU A 155 2.71 -7.51 2.52
C LEU A 155 3.92 -7.69 1.58
N TYR A 156 3.68 -7.86 0.28
CA TYR A 156 4.74 -7.94 -0.72
C TYR A 156 5.60 -6.66 -0.74
N GLN A 157 4.98 -5.48 -0.81
CA GLN A 157 5.71 -4.21 -0.87
C GLN A 157 6.54 -3.92 0.38
N GLU A 158 6.07 -4.33 1.56
CA GLU A 158 6.82 -4.14 2.81
C GLU A 158 7.98 -5.10 2.99
N TYR A 159 7.89 -6.33 2.42
CA TYR A 159 8.83 -7.41 2.74
C TYR A 159 9.58 -8.01 1.54
N LYS A 160 9.31 -7.61 0.30
CA LYS A 160 9.96 -8.15 -0.90
C LYS A 160 11.48 -8.05 -0.88
N ASP A 161 12.04 -7.02 -0.23
CA ASP A 161 13.48 -6.79 -0.11
C ASP A 161 14.12 -7.69 0.96
N ILE A 162 13.31 -8.30 1.84
CA ILE A 162 13.75 -9.27 2.85
C ILE A 162 13.61 -10.69 2.29
N SER A 163 12.41 -11.03 1.83
CA SER A 163 12.13 -12.30 1.16
C SER A 163 10.83 -12.20 0.34
N VAL A 164 10.88 -12.64 -0.89
CA VAL A 164 9.70 -12.72 -1.80
C VAL A 164 8.64 -13.69 -1.30
N TRP A 165 9.01 -14.65 -0.44
CA TRP A 165 8.11 -15.65 0.10
C TRP A 165 6.99 -15.05 0.99
N TYR A 166 7.24 -13.91 1.65
CA TYR A 166 6.19 -13.20 2.38
C TYR A 166 5.06 -12.75 1.44
N GLY A 167 5.43 -12.17 0.29
CA GLY A 167 4.45 -11.79 -0.72
C GLY A 167 3.72 -12.99 -1.30
N ILE A 168 4.44 -14.05 -1.67
CA ILE A 168 3.85 -15.29 -2.22
C ILE A 168 2.84 -15.86 -1.24
N SER A 169 3.18 -15.98 0.05
CA SER A 169 2.24 -16.47 1.08
C SER A 169 1.00 -15.60 1.20
N GLY A 170 1.16 -14.28 1.17
CA GLY A 170 0.05 -13.34 1.17
C GLY A 170 -0.88 -13.52 -0.03
N TYR A 171 -0.33 -13.67 -1.22
CA TYR A 171 -1.11 -13.90 -2.44
C TYR A 171 -1.81 -15.27 -2.44
N LEU A 172 -1.21 -16.32 -1.87
CA LEU A 172 -1.87 -17.61 -1.70
C LEU A 172 -3.08 -17.51 -0.78
N VAL A 173 -2.95 -16.80 0.35
CA VAL A 173 -4.09 -16.54 1.24
C VAL A 173 -5.18 -15.72 0.55
N ALA A 174 -4.80 -14.70 -0.22
CA ALA A 174 -5.75 -13.88 -0.95
C ALA A 174 -6.48 -14.66 -2.05
N ALA A 175 -5.78 -15.51 -2.80
CA ALA A 175 -6.37 -16.40 -3.79
C ALA A 175 -7.34 -17.40 -3.12
N GLY A 176 -6.94 -18.02 -2.01
CA GLY A 176 -7.82 -18.87 -1.20
C GLY A 176 -9.07 -18.15 -0.74
N THR A 177 -8.94 -16.90 -0.23
CA THR A 177 -10.11 -16.06 0.14
C THR A 177 -11.05 -15.85 -1.05
N GLY A 178 -10.51 -15.56 -2.24
CA GLY A 178 -11.30 -15.43 -3.46
C GLY A 178 -12.02 -16.72 -3.83
N LEU A 179 -11.33 -17.86 -3.80
CA LEU A 179 -11.93 -19.17 -4.07
C LEU A 179 -13.04 -19.53 -3.09
N PHE A 180 -12.89 -19.21 -1.81
CA PHE A 180 -13.96 -19.39 -0.81
C PHE A 180 -15.20 -18.56 -1.12
N ARG A 181 -15.08 -17.41 -1.82
CA ARG A 181 -16.26 -16.63 -2.26
C ARG A 181 -17.02 -17.34 -3.37
N VAL A 182 -16.34 -18.04 -4.29
CA VAL A 182 -17.01 -18.91 -5.27
C VAL A 182 -17.63 -20.11 -4.57
N TYR A 183 -16.85 -20.78 -3.72
CA TYR A 183 -17.29 -21.92 -2.93
C TYR A 183 -18.59 -21.61 -2.15
N ASN A 184 -18.63 -20.49 -1.47
CA ASN A 184 -19.81 -20.03 -0.72
C ASN A 184 -20.96 -19.50 -1.60
N ASN A 185 -20.84 -19.60 -2.94
CA ASN A 185 -21.84 -19.13 -3.90
C ASN A 185 -22.17 -17.63 -3.77
N ARG A 186 -21.18 -16.81 -3.33
CA ARG A 186 -21.35 -15.38 -3.06
C ARG A 186 -20.95 -14.48 -4.22
N HIS A 187 -20.00 -14.93 -5.04
CA HIS A 187 -19.41 -14.16 -6.12
C HIS A 187 -19.12 -15.05 -7.33
N TRP A 188 -19.20 -14.46 -8.52
CA TRP A 188 -18.74 -15.05 -9.76
C TRP A 188 -17.22 -15.00 -9.85
N LEU A 189 -16.62 -15.88 -10.67
CA LEU A 189 -15.16 -15.90 -10.86
C LEU A 189 -14.65 -14.56 -11.43
N THR A 190 -15.44 -13.94 -12.32
CA THR A 190 -15.16 -12.60 -12.87
C THR A 190 -15.18 -11.49 -11.82
N ASP A 191 -16.03 -11.59 -10.80
CA ASP A 191 -16.05 -10.65 -9.66
C ASP A 191 -14.78 -10.72 -8.84
N ILE A 192 -14.23 -11.95 -8.70
CA ILE A 192 -12.99 -12.21 -7.96
C ILE A 192 -11.80 -11.65 -8.70
N ALA A 193 -11.71 -11.88 -10.02
CA ALA A 193 -10.65 -11.31 -10.82
C ALA A 193 -10.63 -9.79 -10.77
N ALA A 194 -11.80 -9.14 -10.94
CA ALA A 194 -11.92 -7.69 -10.81
C ALA A 194 -11.51 -7.20 -9.40
N GLY A 195 -11.98 -7.88 -8.36
CA GLY A 195 -11.63 -7.58 -6.97
C GLY A 195 -10.11 -7.65 -6.73
N ALA A 196 -9.47 -8.71 -7.21
CA ALA A 196 -8.02 -8.88 -7.12
C ALA A 196 -7.26 -7.75 -7.82
N GLY A 197 -7.65 -7.42 -9.06
CA GLY A 197 -7.07 -6.31 -9.83
C GLY A 197 -7.20 -4.98 -9.08
N ILE A 198 -8.38 -4.65 -8.55
CA ILE A 198 -8.64 -3.42 -7.79
C ILE A 198 -7.80 -3.38 -6.51
N GLY A 199 -7.72 -4.47 -5.75
CA GLY A 199 -6.94 -4.54 -4.52
C GLY A 199 -5.46 -4.25 -4.75
N ILE A 200 -4.85 -4.93 -5.75
CA ILE A 200 -3.44 -4.73 -6.13
C ILE A 200 -3.21 -3.29 -6.59
N LEU A 201 -4.04 -2.77 -7.50
CA LEU A 201 -3.90 -1.40 -8.04
C LEU A 201 -3.99 -0.36 -6.94
N SER A 202 -4.95 -0.48 -6.02
CA SER A 202 -5.15 0.47 -4.92
C SER A 202 -3.92 0.55 -4.03
N THR A 203 -3.28 -0.58 -3.72
CA THR A 203 -2.05 -0.62 -2.95
C THR A 203 -0.89 0.02 -3.70
N LYS A 204 -0.69 -0.32 -4.98
CA LYS A 204 0.36 0.30 -5.80
C LYS A 204 0.19 1.81 -5.89
N ILE A 205 -1.02 2.30 -6.12
CA ILE A 205 -1.33 3.73 -6.14
C ILE A 205 -0.96 4.39 -4.81
N ALA A 206 -1.31 3.75 -3.67
CA ALA A 206 -0.97 4.29 -2.36
C ALA A 206 0.55 4.39 -2.14
N TYR A 207 1.34 3.38 -2.53
CA TYR A 207 2.81 3.44 -2.48
C TYR A 207 3.41 4.52 -3.38
N TRP A 208 2.85 4.75 -4.57
CA TRP A 208 3.37 5.78 -5.48
C TRP A 208 3.02 7.20 -5.03
N THR A 209 1.81 7.40 -4.52
CA THR A 209 1.34 8.72 -4.10
C THR A 209 1.91 9.14 -2.75
N TYR A 210 2.19 8.20 -1.86
CA TYR A 210 2.68 8.50 -0.52
C TYR A 210 3.96 9.36 -0.50
N PRO A 211 5.04 9.04 -1.24
CA PRO A 211 6.25 9.87 -1.26
C PRO A 211 5.99 11.29 -1.77
N MET A 212 5.08 11.45 -2.74
CA MET A 212 4.73 12.78 -3.28
C MET A 212 4.06 13.66 -2.21
N ILE A 213 3.17 13.07 -1.40
CA ILE A 213 2.47 13.77 -0.32
C ILE A 213 3.46 14.10 0.81
N ASN A 214 4.35 13.17 1.15
CA ASN A 214 5.30 13.34 2.25
C ASN A 214 6.39 14.36 1.91
N LYS A 215 6.90 14.39 0.66
CA LYS A 215 7.86 15.41 0.20
C LYS A 215 7.30 16.83 0.29
N ARG A 216 6.01 17.04 -0.01
CA ARG A 216 5.36 18.34 0.14
C ARG A 216 5.36 18.81 1.59
N LYS A 217 5.12 17.91 2.55
CA LYS A 217 5.16 18.22 4.00
C LYS A 217 6.57 18.59 4.47
N THR A 218 7.59 17.93 3.95
CA THR A 218 9.00 18.20 4.32
C THR A 218 9.48 19.53 3.74
N LYS A 219 9.09 19.89 2.51
CA LYS A 219 9.40 21.21 1.92
C LYS A 219 8.70 22.36 2.65
N SER A 220 7.50 22.13 3.17
CA SER A 220 6.78 23.15 3.98
C SER A 220 7.38 23.35 5.38
N LYS A 221 8.27 22.49 5.85
CA LYS A 221 8.99 22.61 7.13
C LYS A 221 10.41 23.15 6.98
N ARG A 222 10.80 23.72 5.85
CA ARG A 222 11.96 24.59 5.80
C ARG A 222 11.60 25.87 6.56
N TYR A 223 11.66 25.81 7.89
CA TYR A 223 11.74 27.01 8.70
C TYR A 223 13.14 27.57 8.46
N ASP A 224 13.21 28.69 7.79
CA ASP A 224 14.36 29.55 7.86
C ASP A 224 14.56 29.86 9.35
N SER A 225 15.62 29.27 9.94
CA SER A 225 15.91 29.51 11.36
C SER A 225 16.50 30.92 11.47
N ALA A 226 15.67 31.88 11.79
CA ALA A 226 16.17 33.19 12.17
C ALA A 226 16.63 33.13 13.62
N PHE A 227 17.90 33.30 13.83
CA PHE A 227 18.48 33.45 15.14
C PHE A 227 18.66 34.95 15.43
N VAL A 228 18.05 35.43 16.51
CA VAL A 228 18.23 36.78 17.01
C VAL A 228 18.91 36.67 18.36
N MET A 229 20.11 37.24 18.47
CA MET A 229 20.90 37.22 19.71
C MET A 229 21.27 38.66 20.12
N PRO A 230 21.12 39.02 21.40
CA PRO A 230 21.69 40.26 21.91
C PRO A 230 23.22 40.16 21.85
N TYR A 231 23.87 41.24 21.42
CA TYR A 231 25.31 41.34 21.33
C TYR A 231 25.80 42.49 22.23
N TYR A 232 26.81 42.20 23.04
CA TYR A 232 27.53 43.21 23.85
C TYR A 232 29.04 43.04 23.60
N GLY A 233 29.70 44.05 23.09
CA GLY A 233 31.13 44.06 22.85
C GLY A 233 31.63 45.45 22.43
N ASN A 234 32.85 45.80 22.79
CA ASN A 234 33.48 47.12 22.54
C ASN A 234 32.65 48.35 22.91
N GLN A 235 31.97 48.31 24.07
CA GLN A 235 31.07 49.38 24.56
C GLN A 235 29.82 49.64 23.71
N GLU A 236 29.49 48.67 22.79
CA GLU A 236 28.25 48.75 22.00
C GLU A 236 27.29 47.64 22.39
N ILE A 237 26.01 47.97 22.48
CA ILE A 237 24.91 47.03 22.68
C ILE A 237 24.12 46.95 21.37
N GLY A 238 23.92 45.79 20.85
CA GLY A 238 23.19 45.60 19.60
C GLY A 238 22.48 44.27 19.54
N ILE A 239 21.74 44.07 18.44
CA ILE A 239 21.07 42.80 18.11
C ILE A 239 21.73 42.25 16.85
N ARG A 240 22.24 41.00 16.92
CA ARG A 240 22.67 40.26 15.73
C ARG A 240 21.56 39.31 15.29
N SER A 241 21.20 39.33 14.00
CA SER A 241 20.33 38.39 13.36
C SER A 241 21.08 37.59 12.31
N ALA A 242 20.90 36.28 12.31
CA ALA A 242 21.38 35.38 11.25
C ALA A 242 20.18 34.64 10.68
N MET A 243 20.00 34.68 9.37
CA MET A 243 19.02 33.88 8.64
C MET A 243 19.79 32.80 7.83
N VAL A 244 19.38 31.54 7.99
CA VAL A 244 19.87 30.44 7.17
C VAL A 244 18.79 30.16 6.12
N PHE A 245 19.14 30.38 4.83
CA PHE A 245 18.27 30.14 3.69
C PHE A 245 18.44 28.73 3.15
#